data_7aec4786228b6ca8696d847486b44700
#
_entry.id   7aec4786228b6ca8696d847486b44700
#
_cell.length_a   1.000
_cell.length_b   1.000
_cell.length_c   1.000
_cell.angle_alpha   90.00
_cell.angle_beta   90.00
_cell.angle_gamma   90.00
#
_symmetry.space_group_name_H-M   'P 1'
#
loop_
_entity.id
_entity.type
_entity.pdbx_description
1 polymer ?
#
loop_
_entity_poly.entity_id
_entity_poly.type
_entity_poly.pdbx_seq_one_letter_code
_entity_poly.pdbx_strand_id
1 'polypeptide(L)'
;MTRLSKNTIIGYSSGIITGITYGLNPLFGMPLMNKGAAIESILFFRYAFAVIILGVFLLLAKQSFKISVKQAGILLILGLLYTSSSIFLFEAYNYIASGLATTLIFLYPVLVAIIMLFLRVVPSWPVWLAIAATFGGVLIMTKGSGGDTIDPIGVALSLGSALVYAIFMAII
;
A
#
# COMPACT_ATOMS: atom_id res chain seq x y z
N MET A 1 22.80 -16.85 20.55
CA MET A 1 22.42 -16.37 19.21
C MET A 1 21.34 -17.28 18.67
N THR A 2 20.06 -16.89 18.77
CA THR A 2 18.92 -17.64 18.26
C THR A 2 19.00 -17.66 16.73
N ARG A 3 19.19 -18.84 16.14
CA ARG A 3 19.09 -19.02 14.68
C ARG A 3 17.68 -18.59 14.24
N LEU A 4 17.58 -17.47 13.53
CA LEU A 4 16.33 -17.06 12.88
C LEU A 4 15.84 -18.20 11.99
N SER A 5 14.57 -18.59 12.15
CA SER A 5 13.95 -19.62 11.32
C SER A 5 14.02 -19.18 9.85
N LYS A 6 14.23 -20.14 8.93
CA LYS A 6 14.23 -19.88 7.47
C LYS A 6 12.99 -19.08 7.03
N ASN A 7 11.84 -19.39 7.60
CA ASN A 7 10.59 -18.68 7.31
C ASN A 7 10.61 -17.23 7.79
N THR A 8 11.26 -16.96 8.92
CA THR A 8 11.42 -15.61 9.45
C THR A 8 12.31 -14.75 8.53
N ILE A 9 13.42 -15.32 8.03
CA ILE A 9 14.30 -14.61 7.08
C ILE A 9 13.57 -14.32 5.78
N ILE A 10 12.84 -15.28 5.24
CA ILE A 10 12.02 -15.09 4.03
C ILE A 10 10.98 -14.00 4.26
N GLY A 11 10.28 -13.99 5.41
CA GLY A 11 9.30 -12.98 5.74
C GLY A 11 9.89 -11.56 5.78
N TYR A 12 11.02 -11.38 6.47
CA TYR A 12 11.69 -10.07 6.52
C TYR A 12 12.22 -9.61 5.16
N SER A 13 12.86 -10.49 4.40
CA SER A 13 13.36 -10.15 3.06
C SER A 13 12.22 -9.78 2.11
N SER A 14 11.13 -10.52 2.12
CA SER A 14 9.93 -10.20 1.33
C SER A 14 9.32 -8.86 1.74
N GLY A 15 9.25 -8.57 3.04
CA GLY A 15 8.77 -7.28 3.54
C GLY A 15 9.63 -6.10 3.08
N ILE A 16 10.96 -6.24 3.12
CA ILE A 16 11.90 -5.21 2.64
C ILE A 16 11.73 -4.99 1.14
N ILE A 17 11.67 -6.06 0.34
CA ILE A 17 11.48 -5.98 -1.11
C ILE A 17 10.14 -5.29 -1.43
N THR A 18 9.07 -5.66 -0.73
CA THR A 18 7.75 -5.02 -0.89
C THR A 18 7.81 -3.53 -0.59
N GLY A 19 8.46 -3.14 0.51
CA GLY A 19 8.61 -1.73 0.88
C GLY A 19 9.39 -0.92 -0.16
N ILE A 20 10.50 -1.45 -0.65
CA ILE A 20 11.29 -0.82 -1.74
C ILE A 20 10.43 -0.69 -2.99
N THR A 21 9.77 -1.76 -3.43
CA THR A 21 8.95 -1.78 -4.64
C THR A 21 7.79 -0.80 -4.54
N TYR A 22 7.18 -0.68 -3.35
CA TYR A 22 6.10 0.29 -3.13
C TYR A 22 6.61 1.74 -3.17
N GLY A 23 7.78 2.01 -2.60
CA GLY A 23 8.44 3.32 -2.63
C GLY A 23 8.84 3.76 -4.04
N LEU A 24 9.02 2.83 -4.98
CA LEU A 24 9.32 3.13 -6.38
C LEU A 24 8.07 3.51 -7.21
N ASN A 25 6.86 3.38 -6.67
CA ASN A 25 5.62 3.73 -7.38
C ASN A 25 5.63 5.13 -8.00
N PRO A 26 6.00 6.21 -7.26
CA PRO A 26 6.03 7.55 -7.83
C PRO A 26 7.05 7.68 -8.96
N LEU A 27 8.17 6.98 -8.87
CA LEU A 27 9.25 7.05 -9.87
C LEU A 27 8.78 6.63 -11.27
N PHE A 28 7.88 5.65 -11.34
CA PHE A 28 7.33 5.15 -12.60
C PHE A 28 6.00 5.81 -12.97
N GLY A 29 5.16 6.17 -11.97
CA GLY A 29 3.85 6.78 -12.19
C GLY A 29 3.91 8.25 -12.58
N MET A 30 4.69 9.06 -11.86
CA MET A 30 4.76 10.49 -12.07
C MET A 30 5.19 10.92 -13.48
N PRO A 31 6.22 10.31 -14.13
CA PRO A 31 6.57 10.67 -15.49
C PRO A 31 5.45 10.45 -16.51
N LEU A 32 4.61 9.46 -16.31
CA LEU A 32 3.45 9.18 -17.17
C LEU A 32 2.33 10.20 -16.92
N MET A 33 2.04 10.53 -15.66
CA MET A 33 1.07 11.56 -15.29
C MET A 33 1.49 12.92 -15.84
N ASN A 34 2.75 13.29 -15.73
CA ASN A 34 3.29 14.55 -16.25
C ASN A 34 3.23 14.64 -17.79
N LYS A 35 3.13 13.51 -18.49
CA LYS A 35 2.90 13.45 -19.94
C LYS A 35 1.39 13.44 -20.29
N GLY A 36 0.51 13.61 -19.33
CA GLY A 36 -0.93 13.65 -19.51
C GLY A 36 -1.63 12.28 -19.58
N ALA A 37 -0.97 11.20 -19.15
CA ALA A 37 -1.62 9.92 -19.07
C ALA A 37 -2.65 9.92 -17.92
N ALA A 38 -3.87 9.45 -18.20
CA ALA A 38 -4.91 9.31 -17.18
C ALA A 38 -4.52 8.25 -16.14
N ILE A 39 -4.82 8.54 -14.87
CA ILE A 39 -4.50 7.66 -13.72
C ILE A 39 -5.08 6.27 -13.93
N GLU A 40 -6.32 6.19 -14.41
CA GLU A 40 -7.02 4.94 -14.67
C GLU A 40 -6.26 4.08 -15.70
N SER A 41 -5.72 4.71 -16.74
CA SER A 41 -4.94 4.02 -17.77
C SER A 41 -3.64 3.45 -17.17
N ILE A 42 -2.94 4.24 -16.37
CA ILE A 42 -1.70 3.81 -15.70
C ILE A 42 -1.98 2.60 -14.79
N LEU A 43 -3.02 2.68 -13.99
CA LEU A 43 -3.40 1.60 -13.07
C LEU A 43 -3.91 0.37 -13.82
N PHE A 44 -4.69 0.56 -14.90
CA PHE A 44 -5.16 -0.54 -15.73
C PHE A 44 -4.00 -1.37 -16.29
N PHE A 45 -3.05 -0.73 -16.97
CA PHE A 45 -1.89 -1.43 -17.54
C PHE A 45 -1.03 -2.07 -16.46
N ARG A 46 -0.82 -1.39 -15.33
CA ARG A 46 -0.08 -1.92 -14.19
C ARG A 46 -0.71 -3.23 -13.68
N TYR A 47 -2.02 -3.25 -13.49
CA TYR A 47 -2.71 -4.45 -13.01
C TYR A 47 -2.82 -5.52 -14.08
N ALA A 48 -3.01 -5.16 -15.34
CA ALA A 48 -3.03 -6.10 -16.45
C ALA A 48 -1.70 -6.84 -16.56
N PHE A 49 -0.56 -6.14 -16.52
CA PHE A 49 0.75 -6.77 -16.50
C PHE A 49 0.97 -7.64 -15.26
N ALA A 50 0.55 -7.18 -14.08
CA ALA A 50 0.65 -7.98 -12.87
C ALA A 50 -0.15 -9.28 -12.96
N VAL A 51 -1.37 -9.24 -13.50
CA VAL A 51 -2.20 -10.44 -13.72
C VAL A 51 -1.54 -11.42 -14.69
N ILE A 52 -0.97 -10.91 -15.79
CA ILE A 52 -0.28 -11.76 -16.78
C ILE A 52 0.94 -12.45 -16.12
N ILE A 53 1.80 -11.67 -15.45
CA ILE A 53 3.02 -12.19 -14.81
C ILE A 53 2.68 -13.21 -13.72
N LEU A 54 1.74 -12.88 -12.83
CA LEU A 54 1.32 -13.78 -11.77
C LEU A 54 0.60 -15.01 -12.33
N GLY A 55 -0.20 -14.85 -13.38
CA GLY A 55 -0.88 -15.96 -14.06
C GLY A 55 0.13 -16.95 -14.65
N VAL A 56 1.14 -16.45 -15.36
CA VAL A 56 2.22 -17.27 -15.90
C VAL A 56 2.99 -17.97 -14.77
N PHE A 57 3.31 -17.25 -13.70
CA PHE A 57 3.99 -17.83 -12.54
C PHE A 57 3.19 -18.96 -11.89
N LEU A 58 1.88 -18.78 -11.70
CA LEU A 58 0.99 -19.79 -11.12
C LEU A 58 0.86 -21.03 -12.04
N LEU A 59 0.79 -20.82 -13.36
CA LEU A 59 0.77 -21.91 -14.33
C LEU A 59 2.07 -22.73 -14.26
N LEU A 60 3.23 -22.06 -14.23
CA LEU A 60 4.53 -22.73 -14.11
C LEU A 60 4.68 -23.45 -12.77
N ALA A 61 4.15 -22.87 -11.70
CA ALA A 61 4.11 -23.48 -10.36
C ALA A 61 3.07 -24.61 -10.24
N LYS A 62 2.33 -24.92 -11.32
CA LYS A 62 1.26 -25.95 -11.35
C LYS A 62 0.22 -25.77 -10.24
N GLN A 63 -0.06 -24.54 -9.86
CA GLN A 63 -1.07 -24.23 -8.86
C GLN A 63 -2.47 -24.30 -9.47
N SER A 64 -3.44 -24.73 -8.66
CA SER A 64 -4.83 -24.83 -9.11
C SER A 64 -5.51 -23.46 -9.10
N PHE A 65 -6.19 -23.11 -10.19
CA PHE A 65 -7.04 -21.91 -10.29
C PHE A 65 -8.47 -22.14 -9.81
N LYS A 66 -8.75 -23.28 -9.18
CA LYS A 66 -10.11 -23.58 -8.69
C LYS A 66 -10.40 -22.73 -7.45
N ILE A 67 -11.31 -21.81 -7.60
CA ILE A 67 -11.81 -20.95 -6.51
C ILE A 67 -13.34 -21.16 -6.37
N SER A 68 -13.83 -21.11 -5.13
CA SER A 68 -15.27 -21.16 -4.88
C SER A 68 -15.92 -19.80 -5.16
N VAL A 69 -17.22 -19.77 -5.41
CA VAL A 69 -17.97 -18.52 -5.64
C VAL A 69 -17.83 -17.55 -4.45
N LYS A 70 -17.81 -18.06 -3.21
CA LYS A 70 -17.57 -17.23 -2.03
C LYS A 70 -16.19 -16.60 -2.04
N GLN A 71 -15.15 -17.35 -2.38
CA GLN A 71 -13.78 -16.83 -2.51
C GLN A 71 -13.68 -15.79 -3.63
N ALA A 72 -14.34 -16.03 -4.76
CA ALA A 72 -14.38 -15.06 -5.86
C ALA A 72 -15.03 -13.74 -5.42
N GLY A 73 -16.12 -13.79 -4.64
CA GLY A 73 -16.76 -12.60 -4.08
C GLY A 73 -15.84 -11.81 -3.14
N ILE A 74 -15.14 -12.50 -2.24
CA ILE A 74 -14.17 -11.86 -1.33
C ILE A 74 -13.03 -11.23 -2.13
N LEU A 75 -12.47 -11.93 -3.11
CA LEU A 75 -11.40 -11.42 -3.97
C LEU A 75 -11.83 -10.19 -4.77
N LEU A 76 -13.09 -10.14 -5.21
CA LEU A 76 -13.64 -8.99 -5.91
C LEU A 76 -13.70 -7.77 -4.98
N ILE A 77 -14.20 -7.93 -3.76
CA ILE A 77 -14.23 -6.86 -2.75
C ILE A 77 -12.81 -6.37 -2.44
N LEU A 78 -11.88 -7.29 -2.21
CA LEU A 78 -10.47 -6.96 -1.97
C LEU A 78 -9.85 -6.22 -3.16
N GLY A 79 -10.13 -6.64 -4.39
CA GLY A 79 -9.68 -5.97 -5.60
C GLY A 79 -10.22 -4.54 -5.72
N LEU A 80 -11.49 -4.33 -5.42
CA LEU A 80 -12.11 -3.00 -5.42
C LEU A 80 -11.49 -2.09 -4.35
N LEU A 81 -11.29 -2.58 -3.14
CA LEU A 81 -10.64 -1.81 -2.07
C LEU A 81 -9.21 -1.43 -2.46
N TYR A 82 -8.43 -2.38 -2.96
CA TYR A 82 -7.05 -2.13 -3.38
C TYR A 82 -6.97 -1.11 -4.52
N THR A 83 -7.85 -1.23 -5.52
CA THR A 83 -7.91 -0.29 -6.65
C THR A 83 -8.32 1.09 -6.18
N SER A 84 -9.34 1.22 -5.33
CA SER A 84 -9.78 2.50 -4.78
C SER A 84 -8.67 3.19 -3.99
N SER A 85 -7.94 2.44 -3.14
CA SER A 85 -6.77 2.96 -2.44
C SER A 85 -5.71 3.48 -3.41
N SER A 86 -5.43 2.75 -4.49
CA SER A 86 -4.45 3.18 -5.49
C SER A 86 -4.88 4.44 -6.24
N ILE A 87 -6.16 4.56 -6.59
CA ILE A 87 -6.70 5.75 -7.25
C ILE A 87 -6.52 6.97 -6.33
N PHE A 88 -6.92 6.86 -5.06
CA PHE A 88 -6.75 7.94 -4.08
C PHE A 88 -5.30 8.37 -3.92
N LEU A 89 -4.36 7.41 -3.89
CA LEU A 89 -2.94 7.70 -3.77
C LEU A 89 -2.40 8.44 -5.01
N PHE A 90 -2.72 7.96 -6.20
CA PHE A 90 -2.27 8.59 -7.44
C PHE A 90 -2.91 9.96 -7.64
N GLU A 91 -4.19 10.11 -7.27
CA GLU A 91 -4.86 11.41 -7.29
C GLU A 91 -4.21 12.41 -6.32
N ALA A 92 -3.80 11.94 -5.15
CA ALA A 92 -3.07 12.79 -4.19
C ALA A 92 -1.76 13.38 -4.77
N TYR A 93 -1.12 12.69 -5.71
CA TYR A 93 0.10 13.19 -6.37
C TYR A 93 -0.12 14.46 -7.21
N ASN A 94 -1.38 14.76 -7.57
CA ASN A 94 -1.73 16.01 -8.27
C ASN A 94 -1.75 17.23 -7.34
N TYR A 95 -1.84 17.01 -6.02
CA TYR A 95 -2.05 18.07 -5.01
C TYR A 95 -0.84 18.25 -4.08
N ILE A 96 -0.10 17.18 -3.80
CA ILE A 96 1.06 17.20 -2.90
C ILE A 96 2.23 16.41 -3.48
N ALA A 97 3.43 16.69 -2.98
CA ALA A 97 4.61 15.95 -3.40
C ALA A 97 4.40 14.44 -3.23
N SER A 98 4.71 13.66 -4.28
CA SER A 98 4.47 12.22 -4.32
C SER A 98 5.17 11.45 -3.21
N GLY A 99 6.33 11.94 -2.74
CA GLY A 99 7.03 11.40 -1.58
C GLY A 99 6.24 11.57 -0.29
N LEU A 100 5.62 12.74 -0.09
CA LEU A 100 4.76 13.01 1.08
C LEU A 100 3.50 12.15 1.04
N ALA A 101 2.81 12.09 -0.11
CA ALA A 101 1.62 11.26 -0.29
C ALA A 101 1.92 9.78 -0.01
N THR A 102 3.04 9.27 -0.56
CA THR A 102 3.48 7.89 -0.34
C THR A 102 3.86 7.63 1.12
N THR A 103 4.40 8.63 1.83
CA THR A 103 4.70 8.49 3.25
C THR A 103 3.42 8.47 4.09
N LEU A 104 2.42 9.29 3.73
CA LEU A 104 1.14 9.32 4.43
C LEU A 104 0.38 7.99 4.31
N ILE A 105 0.47 7.28 3.18
CA ILE A 105 -0.18 5.96 3.08
C ILE A 105 0.43 4.95 4.07
N PHE A 106 1.71 5.07 4.44
CA PHE A 106 2.33 4.21 5.44
C PHE A 106 1.77 4.40 6.87
N LEU A 107 0.80 5.29 7.07
CA LEU A 107 -0.02 5.29 8.28
C LEU A 107 -1.02 4.12 8.33
N TYR A 108 -1.20 3.35 7.23
CA TYR A 108 -2.14 2.23 7.22
C TYR A 108 -1.92 1.21 8.36
N PRO A 109 -0.69 0.89 8.84
CA PRO A 109 -0.53 -0.04 9.95
C PRO A 109 -1.11 0.49 11.26
N VAL A 110 -1.11 1.83 11.43
CA VAL A 110 -1.76 2.50 12.56
C VAL A 110 -3.28 2.28 12.50
N LEU A 111 -3.84 2.51 11.31
CA LEU A 111 -5.27 2.33 11.07
C LEU A 111 -5.68 0.86 11.22
N VAL A 112 -4.86 -0.07 10.73
CA VAL A 112 -5.05 -1.52 10.97
C VAL A 112 -5.04 -1.81 12.47
N ALA A 113 -4.07 -1.28 13.22
CA ALA A 113 -4.00 -1.49 14.66
C ALA A 113 -5.24 -0.95 15.39
N ILE A 114 -5.77 0.20 14.97
CA ILE A 114 -7.00 0.77 15.49
C ILE A 114 -8.20 -0.14 15.15
N ILE A 115 -8.32 -0.59 13.90
CA ILE A 115 -9.39 -1.52 13.48
C ILE A 115 -9.33 -2.81 14.31
N MET A 116 -8.14 -3.39 14.48
CA MET A 116 -7.95 -4.60 15.28
C MET A 116 -8.30 -4.39 16.75
N LEU A 117 -8.03 -3.20 17.30
CA LEU A 117 -8.43 -2.86 18.67
C LEU A 117 -9.95 -2.86 18.83
N PHE A 118 -10.71 -2.33 17.85
CA PHE A 118 -12.17 -2.43 17.83
C PHE A 118 -12.66 -3.89 17.74
N LEU A 119 -11.92 -4.76 17.07
CA LEU A 119 -12.16 -6.20 17.00
C LEU A 119 -11.64 -6.96 18.23
N ARG A 120 -11.23 -6.23 19.29
CA ARG A 120 -10.67 -6.78 20.55
C ARG A 120 -9.37 -7.58 20.38
N VAL A 121 -8.64 -7.35 19.29
CA VAL A 121 -7.30 -7.91 19.08
C VAL A 121 -6.28 -6.84 19.45
N VAL A 122 -5.59 -7.03 20.58
CA VAL A 122 -4.59 -6.05 21.05
C VAL A 122 -3.31 -6.20 20.26
N PRO A 123 -2.82 -5.14 19.59
CA PRO A 123 -1.54 -5.18 18.89
C PRO A 123 -0.38 -5.42 19.83
N SER A 124 0.62 -6.18 19.39
CA SER A 124 1.84 -6.44 20.17
C SER A 124 2.69 -5.18 20.32
N TRP A 125 3.53 -5.11 21.36
CA TRP A 125 4.39 -3.95 21.65
C TRP A 125 5.25 -3.47 20.46
N PRO A 126 5.86 -4.35 19.63
CA PRO A 126 6.60 -3.90 18.44
C PRO A 126 5.75 -3.11 17.42
N VAL A 127 4.45 -3.35 17.34
CA VAL A 127 3.54 -2.60 16.47
C VAL A 127 3.45 -1.14 16.93
N TRP A 128 3.37 -0.88 18.24
CA TRP A 128 3.35 0.49 18.78
C TRP A 128 4.65 1.24 18.50
N LEU A 129 5.80 0.55 18.56
CA LEU A 129 7.08 1.13 18.16
C LEU A 129 7.13 1.48 16.68
N ALA A 130 6.62 0.59 15.81
CA ALA A 130 6.53 0.84 14.37
C ALA A 130 5.61 2.03 14.06
N ILE A 131 4.49 2.15 14.76
CA ILE A 131 3.57 3.29 14.68
C ILE A 131 4.30 4.60 15.02
N ALA A 132 5.00 4.64 16.16
CA ALA A 132 5.75 5.82 16.60
C ALA A 132 6.85 6.20 15.59
N ALA A 133 7.58 5.21 15.06
CA ALA A 133 8.60 5.43 14.03
C ALA A 133 8.00 5.99 12.72
N THR A 134 6.83 5.50 12.30
CA THR A 134 6.12 5.99 11.12
C THR A 134 5.70 7.45 11.29
N PHE A 135 5.10 7.81 12.44
CA PHE A 135 4.75 9.19 12.74
C PHE A 135 5.98 10.12 12.77
N GLY A 136 7.08 9.66 13.38
CA GLY A 136 8.35 10.40 13.38
C GLY A 136 8.88 10.65 11.97
N GLY A 137 8.83 9.65 11.10
CA GLY A 137 9.21 9.75 9.69
C GLY A 137 8.36 10.76 8.92
N VAL A 138 7.03 10.72 9.09
CA VAL A 138 6.11 11.69 8.47
C VAL A 138 6.42 13.10 8.92
N LEU A 139 6.62 13.33 10.22
CA LEU A 139 6.94 14.65 10.76
C LEU A 139 8.27 15.23 10.23
N ILE A 140 9.27 14.37 10.05
CA ILE A 140 10.56 14.80 9.48
C ILE A 140 10.38 15.19 8.01
N MET A 141 9.62 14.41 7.24
CA MET A 141 9.39 14.70 5.81
C MET A 141 8.54 15.95 5.60
N THR A 142 7.52 16.19 6.42
CA THR A 142 6.71 17.42 6.33
C THR A 142 7.52 18.67 6.63
N LYS A 143 8.49 18.60 7.55
CA LYS A 143 9.41 19.72 7.83
C LYS A 143 10.48 19.91 6.76
N GLY A 144 10.86 18.85 6.05
CA GLY A 144 11.87 18.88 5.00
C GLY A 144 11.36 19.40 3.66
N SER A 145 10.04 19.42 3.43
CA SER A 145 9.41 20.01 2.23
C SER A 145 9.36 21.53 2.35
N GLY A 146 10.54 22.15 2.34
CA GLY A 146 10.69 23.58 2.53
C GLY A 146 9.97 24.39 1.46
N GLY A 147 8.78 24.90 1.79
CA GLY A 147 8.09 25.94 1.04
C GLY A 147 6.93 25.52 0.14
N ASP A 148 6.72 24.24 -0.13
CA ASP A 148 5.54 23.81 -0.88
C ASP A 148 4.31 23.88 0.03
N THR A 149 3.29 24.62 -0.40
CA THR A 149 1.99 24.67 0.28
C THR A 149 1.38 23.27 0.25
N ILE A 150 1.23 22.67 1.43
CA ILE A 150 0.60 21.35 1.56
C ILE A 150 -0.89 21.54 1.31
N ASP A 151 -1.39 21.03 0.18
CA ASP A 151 -2.81 21.07 -0.14
C ASP A 151 -3.59 20.10 0.76
N PRO A 152 -4.58 20.56 1.54
CA PRO A 152 -5.40 19.71 2.38
C PRO A 152 -6.12 18.58 1.61
N ILE A 153 -6.44 18.81 0.33
CA ILE A 153 -7.08 17.80 -0.53
C ILE A 153 -6.14 16.62 -0.74
N GLY A 154 -4.87 16.89 -1.07
CA GLY A 154 -3.87 15.83 -1.27
C GLY A 154 -3.61 15.02 0.00
N VAL A 155 -3.60 15.68 1.16
CA VAL A 155 -3.49 15.01 2.47
C VAL A 155 -4.72 14.15 2.73
N ALA A 156 -5.93 14.66 2.51
CA ALA A 156 -7.17 13.92 2.71
C ALA A 156 -7.25 12.69 1.80
N LEU A 157 -6.84 12.82 0.53
CA LEU A 157 -6.78 11.71 -0.42
C LEU A 157 -5.77 10.64 0.03
N SER A 158 -4.57 11.05 0.48
CA SER A 158 -3.55 10.12 0.99
C SER A 158 -4.03 9.37 2.23
N LEU A 159 -4.68 10.05 3.17
CA LEU A 159 -5.27 9.43 4.36
C LEU A 159 -6.45 8.52 4.00
N GLY A 160 -7.28 8.92 3.05
CA GLY A 160 -8.36 8.11 2.49
C GLY A 160 -7.81 6.83 1.86
N SER A 161 -6.73 6.93 1.09
CA SER A 161 -6.01 5.78 0.54
C SER A 161 -5.52 4.85 1.65
N ALA A 162 -4.89 5.40 2.71
CA ALA A 162 -4.41 4.63 3.85
C ALA A 162 -5.55 3.91 4.59
N LEU A 163 -6.70 4.56 4.75
CA LEU A 163 -7.88 3.97 5.41
C LEU A 163 -8.45 2.79 4.60
N VAL A 164 -8.65 2.99 3.30
CA VAL A 164 -9.16 1.95 2.41
C VAL A 164 -8.19 0.76 2.36
N TYR A 165 -6.89 1.04 2.33
CA TYR A 165 -5.86 0.01 2.37
C TYR A 165 -5.82 -0.72 3.72
N ALA A 166 -6.07 -0.01 4.83
CA ALA A 166 -6.15 -0.62 6.15
C ALA A 166 -7.35 -1.58 6.26
N ILE A 167 -8.50 -1.22 5.69
CA ILE A 167 -9.68 -2.10 5.62
C ILE A 167 -9.35 -3.34 4.78
N PHE A 168 -8.71 -3.16 3.62
CA PHE A 168 -8.22 -4.26 2.79
C PHE A 168 -7.33 -5.22 3.59
N MET A 169 -6.35 -4.69 4.33
CA MET A 169 -5.44 -5.48 5.15
C MET A 169 -6.11 -6.16 6.36
N ALA A 170 -7.19 -5.59 6.87
CA ALA A 170 -7.93 -6.16 7.99
C ALA A 170 -8.86 -7.33 7.58
N ILE A 171 -9.18 -7.43 6.28
CA ILE A 171 -10.03 -8.51 5.73
C ILE A 171 -9.19 -9.74 5.34
N ILE A 172 -7.91 -9.56 4.99
CA ILE A 172 -6.97 -10.64 4.64
C ILE A 172 -6.51 -11.39 5.87
#